data_2a3625cd5eeaa70e399097d5dab5c3c9
#
_entry.id   2a3625cd5eeaa70e399097d5dab5c3c9
#
_cell.length_a   1.000
_cell.length_b   1.000
_cell.length_c   1.000
_cell.angle_alpha   90.00
_cell.angle_beta   90.00
_cell.angle_gamma   90.00
#
_symmetry.space_group_name_H-M   'P 1'
#
loop_
_entity.id
_entity.type
_entity.pdbx_description
1 polymer ?
#
loop_
_entity_poly.entity_id
_entity_poly.type
_entity_poly.pdbx_seq_one_letter_code
_entity_poly.pdbx_strand_id
1 'polypeptide(L)'
;PLGEGDFTHLIPRLEADARAAGQPLRISGLTPEGAAAVRRAHPEFGICRNRDYEDYVYRADDLRNLTGRRYQPKRNHINRFEAASDSRYEELTPALAPECMRLEREWRAGHDSHAAELTAEQRAMQRAFDHFGELELRGGALFVGEKLVAFTIGSAINDEAFCIHVEKADTRYDGAFTMINRLFAQHLPPHYTLIDREEDLGLEGLRQSKLSYHPLFLQPKLTAQRLTEEQLQLRALWLACFPEDTQDDVEQFLLSRYDERRCLVARRDGRIAAM
;
A
#
# COMPACT_ATOMS: atom_id res chain seq x y z
N PRO A 1 12.81 4.07 7.67
CA PRO A 1 13.20 4.87 8.80
C PRO A 1 12.81 6.32 8.58
N LEU A 2 12.31 6.95 9.64
CA LEU A 2 12.03 8.38 9.66
C LEU A 2 13.28 9.11 10.14
N GLY A 3 13.63 10.23 9.51
CA GLY A 3 14.78 11.05 9.87
C GLY A 3 15.86 11.11 8.81
N GLU A 4 16.89 11.91 9.07
CA GLU A 4 18.05 12.09 8.19
C GLU A 4 19.20 11.16 8.62
N GLY A 5 20.02 10.74 7.68
CA GLY A 5 21.22 9.95 7.91
C GLY A 5 21.19 8.56 7.27
N ASP A 6 22.34 7.90 7.34
CA ASP A 6 22.49 6.54 6.82
C ASP A 6 21.97 5.51 7.83
N PHE A 7 20.83 4.89 7.52
CA PHE A 7 20.24 3.88 8.39
C PHE A 7 20.88 2.48 8.24
N THR A 8 21.74 2.29 7.25
CA THR A 8 22.25 0.94 6.93
C THR A 8 23.11 0.35 8.06
N HIS A 9 23.76 1.19 8.85
CA HIS A 9 24.52 0.75 10.04
C HIS A 9 23.65 0.20 11.17
N LEU A 10 22.33 0.41 11.13
CA LEU A 10 21.39 -0.19 12.08
C LEU A 10 21.01 -1.63 11.71
N ILE A 11 21.26 -2.06 10.47
CA ILE A 11 20.86 -3.37 9.98
C ILE A 11 21.39 -4.53 10.84
N PRO A 12 22.66 -4.55 11.29
CA PRO A 12 23.16 -5.64 12.14
C PRO A 12 22.37 -5.76 13.48
N ARG A 13 21.95 -4.62 14.04
CA ARG A 13 21.12 -4.64 15.25
C ARG A 13 19.71 -5.13 14.95
N LEU A 14 19.10 -4.66 13.88
CA LEU A 14 17.77 -5.13 13.45
C LEU A 14 17.77 -6.63 13.15
N GLU A 15 18.85 -7.16 12.59
CA GLU A 15 19.01 -8.62 12.39
C GLU A 15 19.11 -9.38 13.71
N ALA A 16 19.82 -8.84 14.70
CA ALA A 16 19.92 -9.45 16.00
C ALA A 16 18.56 -9.51 16.70
N ASP A 17 17.80 -8.40 16.66
CA ASP A 17 16.45 -8.30 17.21
C ASP A 17 15.46 -9.24 16.49
N ALA A 18 15.49 -9.30 15.17
CA ALA A 18 14.66 -10.20 14.37
C ALA A 18 14.97 -11.66 14.67
N ARG A 19 16.27 -12.01 14.79
CA ARG A 19 16.70 -13.36 15.17
C ARG A 19 16.25 -13.73 16.58
N ALA A 20 16.31 -12.82 17.52
CA ALA A 20 15.81 -13.03 18.89
C ALA A 20 14.29 -13.25 18.91
N ALA A 21 13.56 -12.64 17.97
CA ALA A 21 12.13 -12.86 17.75
C ALA A 21 11.80 -14.12 16.92
N GLY A 22 12.80 -14.90 16.48
CA GLY A 22 12.61 -16.09 15.65
C GLY A 22 12.14 -15.80 14.22
N GLN A 23 12.39 -14.58 13.72
CA GLN A 23 11.95 -14.14 12.40
C GLN A 23 13.16 -13.72 11.54
N PRO A 24 13.13 -13.95 10.21
CA PRO A 24 14.09 -13.34 9.31
C PRO A 24 13.86 -11.84 9.21
N LEU A 25 14.95 -11.05 9.17
CA LEU A 25 14.84 -9.61 8.92
C LEU A 25 14.35 -9.36 7.49
N ARG A 26 13.28 -8.58 7.37
CA ARG A 26 12.78 -8.00 6.13
C ARG A 26 12.64 -6.49 6.32
N ILE A 27 13.23 -5.72 5.42
CA ILE A 27 13.13 -4.25 5.43
C ILE A 27 12.26 -3.87 4.24
N SER A 28 11.00 -3.57 4.50
CA SER A 28 10.00 -3.26 3.47
C SER A 28 9.74 -1.75 3.37
N GLY A 29 9.13 -1.32 2.25
CA GLY A 29 8.81 0.09 2.02
C GLY A 29 10.02 0.95 1.67
N LEU A 30 11.10 0.33 1.19
CA LEU A 30 12.28 1.06 0.75
C LEU A 30 12.00 1.80 -0.56
N THR A 31 12.47 3.05 -0.63
CA THR A 31 12.61 3.76 -1.91
C THR A 31 13.75 3.14 -2.74
N PRO A 32 13.83 3.41 -4.05
CA PRO A 32 14.97 2.98 -4.89
C PRO A 32 16.33 3.39 -4.30
N GLU A 33 16.43 4.61 -3.76
CA GLU A 33 17.64 5.13 -3.13
C GLU A 33 18.00 4.38 -1.86
N GLY A 34 16.99 4.10 -1.00
CA GLY A 34 17.13 3.32 0.23
C GLY A 34 17.58 1.88 -0.07
N ALA A 35 16.99 1.24 -1.08
CA ALA A 35 17.37 -0.11 -1.52
C ALA A 35 18.82 -0.13 -2.06
N ALA A 36 19.20 0.87 -2.85
CA ALA A 36 20.57 1.02 -3.34
C ALA A 36 21.57 1.24 -2.19
N ALA A 37 21.19 1.97 -1.15
CA ALA A 37 22.02 2.14 0.05
C ALA A 37 22.24 0.82 0.78
N VAL A 38 21.15 0.03 1.01
CA VAL A 38 21.24 -1.30 1.60
C VAL A 38 22.18 -2.19 0.79
N ARG A 39 21.98 -2.28 -0.52
CA ARG A 39 22.81 -3.13 -1.41
C ARG A 39 24.30 -2.77 -1.35
N ARG A 40 24.63 -1.48 -1.28
CA ARG A 40 26.02 -1.04 -1.17
C ARG A 40 26.68 -1.38 0.16
N ALA A 41 25.95 -1.21 1.25
CA ALA A 41 26.47 -1.44 2.60
C ALA A 41 26.40 -2.92 3.01
N HIS A 42 25.44 -3.65 2.50
CA HIS A 42 25.11 -5.03 2.85
C HIS A 42 24.84 -5.86 1.59
N PRO A 43 25.88 -6.22 0.81
CA PRO A 43 25.73 -6.95 -0.45
C PRO A 43 25.14 -8.36 -0.31
N GLU A 44 25.07 -8.86 0.92
CA GLU A 44 24.40 -10.12 1.24
C GLU A 44 22.87 -9.98 1.26
N PHE A 45 22.32 -8.78 1.18
CA PHE A 45 20.88 -8.59 1.00
C PHE A 45 20.53 -8.59 -0.50
N GLY A 46 19.47 -9.29 -0.84
CA GLY A 46 18.80 -9.16 -2.13
C GLY A 46 17.63 -8.19 -2.02
N ILE A 47 17.34 -7.53 -3.13
CA ILE A 47 16.22 -6.58 -3.24
C ILE A 47 15.15 -7.20 -4.14
N CYS A 48 13.91 -7.16 -3.70
CA CYS A 48 12.78 -7.55 -4.53
C CYS A 48 11.66 -6.52 -4.50
N ARG A 49 10.85 -6.56 -5.55
CA ARG A 49 9.67 -5.75 -5.75
C ARG A 49 8.43 -6.64 -5.69
N ASN A 50 7.39 -6.18 -5.04
CA ASN A 50 6.10 -6.84 -5.11
C ASN A 50 5.05 -5.82 -5.57
N ARG A 51 4.51 -6.04 -6.78
CA ARG A 51 3.48 -5.21 -7.41
C ARG A 51 2.23 -5.05 -6.54
N ASP A 52 1.92 -6.03 -5.72
CA ASP A 52 0.72 -6.03 -4.87
C ASP A 52 0.79 -5.00 -3.73
N TYR A 53 2.00 -4.55 -3.40
CA TYR A 53 2.27 -3.54 -2.36
C TYR A 53 2.68 -2.17 -2.89
N GLU A 54 2.52 -1.91 -4.19
CA GLU A 54 2.80 -0.59 -4.77
C GLU A 54 1.63 0.35 -4.57
N ASP A 55 1.93 1.58 -4.17
CA ASP A 55 0.91 2.59 -3.94
C ASP A 55 0.44 3.22 -5.25
N TYR A 56 -0.84 3.51 -5.28
CA TYR A 56 -1.50 4.20 -6.37
C TYR A 56 -1.54 5.70 -6.10
N VAL A 57 -0.71 6.44 -6.83
CA VAL A 57 -0.62 7.90 -6.70
C VAL A 57 -1.38 8.58 -7.84
N TYR A 58 -2.24 9.53 -7.48
CA TYR A 58 -3.11 10.26 -8.40
C TYR A 58 -2.82 11.76 -8.35
N ARG A 59 -3.10 12.46 -9.45
CA ARG A 59 -3.24 13.91 -9.38
C ARG A 59 -4.49 14.26 -8.58
N ALA A 60 -4.36 15.11 -7.57
CA ALA A 60 -5.49 15.53 -6.75
C ALA A 60 -6.60 16.17 -7.61
N ASP A 61 -6.24 16.95 -8.63
CA ASP A 61 -7.17 17.60 -9.55
C ASP A 61 -7.99 16.59 -10.38
N ASP A 62 -7.41 15.45 -10.74
CA ASP A 62 -8.13 14.39 -11.43
C ASP A 62 -9.24 13.81 -10.55
N LEU A 63 -8.97 13.58 -9.25
CA LEU A 63 -9.96 13.08 -8.29
C LEU A 63 -11.01 14.15 -7.92
N ARG A 64 -10.60 15.42 -7.76
CA ARG A 64 -11.50 16.56 -7.47
C ARG A 64 -12.53 16.76 -8.56
N ASN A 65 -12.10 16.74 -9.82
CA ASN A 65 -12.89 17.22 -10.95
C ASN A 65 -13.46 16.09 -11.80
N LEU A 66 -12.79 14.95 -11.88
CA LEU A 66 -13.15 13.80 -12.73
C LEU A 66 -13.41 14.22 -14.19
N THR A 67 -12.58 15.12 -14.72
CA THR A 67 -12.77 15.73 -16.06
C THR A 67 -12.35 14.77 -17.18
N GLY A 68 -12.95 14.98 -18.36
CA GLY A 68 -12.62 14.22 -19.56
C GLY A 68 -13.40 12.90 -19.72
N ARG A 69 -13.27 12.31 -20.90
CA ARG A 69 -14.03 11.12 -21.29
C ARG A 69 -13.71 9.89 -20.44
N ARG A 70 -12.46 9.73 -20.03
CA ARG A 70 -12.00 8.58 -19.22
C ARG A 70 -12.72 8.47 -17.87
N TYR A 71 -13.16 9.59 -17.30
CA TYR A 71 -13.87 9.63 -16.02
C TYR A 71 -15.40 9.63 -16.16
N GLN A 72 -15.95 9.49 -17.38
CA GLN A 72 -17.40 9.43 -17.59
C GLN A 72 -18.08 8.34 -16.75
N PRO A 73 -17.54 7.12 -16.60
CA PRO A 73 -18.13 6.10 -15.73
C PRO A 73 -18.23 6.56 -14.28
N LYS A 74 -17.19 7.27 -13.77
CA LYS A 74 -17.19 7.79 -12.40
C LYS A 74 -18.26 8.86 -12.19
N ARG A 75 -18.39 9.81 -13.13
CA ARG A 75 -19.46 10.80 -13.09
C ARG A 75 -20.85 10.17 -13.17
N ASN A 76 -21.01 9.09 -13.93
CA ASN A 76 -22.28 8.37 -13.99
C ASN A 76 -22.66 7.74 -12.65
N HIS A 77 -21.69 7.20 -11.90
CA HIS A 77 -21.92 6.71 -10.53
C HIS A 77 -22.34 7.85 -9.59
N ILE A 78 -21.66 8.99 -9.65
CA ILE A 78 -22.01 10.17 -8.85
C ILE A 78 -23.42 10.64 -9.19
N ASN A 79 -23.75 10.84 -10.47
CA ASN A 79 -25.05 11.31 -10.88
C ASN A 79 -26.19 10.37 -10.45
N ARG A 80 -25.96 9.06 -10.48
CA ARG A 80 -26.94 8.08 -9.96
C ARG A 80 -27.12 8.18 -8.46
N PHE A 81 -26.03 8.36 -7.72
CA PHE A 81 -26.07 8.53 -6.27
C PHE A 81 -26.82 9.80 -5.89
N GLU A 82 -26.52 10.94 -6.54
CA GLU A 82 -27.18 12.22 -6.30
C GLU A 82 -28.67 12.19 -6.67
N ALA A 83 -29.04 11.46 -7.74
CA ALA A 83 -30.43 11.31 -8.14
C ALA A 83 -31.26 10.42 -7.18
N ALA A 84 -30.60 9.48 -6.50
CA ALA A 84 -31.24 8.51 -5.62
C ALA A 84 -31.21 8.91 -4.13
N SER A 85 -30.38 9.87 -3.74
CA SER A 85 -30.10 10.16 -2.33
C SER A 85 -29.91 11.65 -2.08
N ASP A 86 -30.64 12.18 -1.10
CA ASP A 86 -30.34 13.49 -0.52
C ASP A 86 -29.18 13.31 0.47
N SER A 87 -27.98 13.71 0.06
CA SER A 87 -26.76 13.48 0.78
C SER A 87 -26.08 14.75 1.24
N ARG A 88 -25.40 14.67 2.39
CA ARG A 88 -24.56 15.76 2.90
C ARG A 88 -23.16 15.24 3.23
N TYR A 89 -22.16 16.06 2.99
CA TYR A 89 -20.79 15.81 3.37
C TYR A 89 -20.45 16.60 4.63
N GLU A 90 -19.73 15.98 5.54
CA GLU A 90 -19.18 16.61 6.74
C GLU A 90 -17.71 16.26 6.91
N GLU A 91 -16.93 17.15 7.54
CA GLU A 91 -15.61 16.78 8.01
C GLU A 91 -15.71 15.72 9.10
N LEU A 92 -14.89 14.69 8.99
CA LEU A 92 -14.87 13.62 9.96
C LEU A 92 -14.21 14.10 11.27
N THR A 93 -14.88 13.84 12.37
CA THR A 93 -14.36 14.08 13.71
C THR A 93 -14.33 12.78 14.51
N PRO A 94 -13.52 12.70 15.59
CA PRO A 94 -13.51 11.53 16.50
C PRO A 94 -14.89 11.17 17.06
N ALA A 95 -15.82 12.11 17.15
CA ALA A 95 -17.18 11.86 17.62
C ALA A 95 -17.95 10.89 16.72
N LEU A 96 -17.57 10.78 15.43
CA LEU A 96 -18.19 9.86 14.46
C LEU A 96 -17.57 8.46 14.48
N ALA A 97 -16.61 8.19 15.36
CA ALA A 97 -15.98 6.86 15.46
C ALA A 97 -17.01 5.71 15.61
N PRO A 98 -18.05 5.81 16.45
CA PRO A 98 -19.04 4.73 16.58
C PRO A 98 -19.75 4.39 15.27
N GLU A 99 -20.13 5.41 14.48
CA GLU A 99 -20.79 5.26 13.18
C GLU A 99 -19.86 4.66 12.13
N CYS A 100 -18.60 5.13 12.08
CA CYS A 100 -17.58 4.59 11.19
C CYS A 100 -17.29 3.11 11.51
N MET A 101 -17.13 2.78 12.79
CA MET A 101 -16.92 1.41 13.22
C MET A 101 -18.14 0.53 12.99
N ARG A 102 -19.36 1.09 13.03
CA ARG A 102 -20.58 0.37 12.62
C ARG A 102 -20.55 0.07 11.12
N LEU A 103 -20.26 1.07 10.28
CA LEU A 103 -20.21 0.88 8.83
C LEU A 103 -19.13 -0.14 8.44
N GLU A 104 -17.97 -0.11 9.09
CA GLU A 104 -16.91 -1.11 8.89
C GLU A 104 -17.40 -2.54 9.21
N ARG A 105 -18.11 -2.72 10.32
CA ARG A 105 -18.69 -4.04 10.68
C ARG A 105 -19.72 -4.52 9.66
N GLU A 106 -20.60 -3.62 9.19
CA GLU A 106 -21.60 -3.93 8.16
C GLU A 106 -20.94 -4.31 6.83
N TRP A 107 -19.93 -3.54 6.43
CA TRP A 107 -19.15 -3.81 5.21
C TRP A 107 -18.50 -5.18 5.26
N ARG A 108 -17.86 -5.50 6.36
CA ARG A 108 -17.19 -6.79 6.58
C ARG A 108 -18.15 -7.97 6.57
N ALA A 109 -19.30 -7.85 7.19
CA ALA A 109 -20.29 -8.93 7.22
C ALA A 109 -20.79 -9.36 5.83
N GLY A 110 -20.63 -8.49 4.82
CA GLY A 110 -20.91 -8.78 3.41
C GLY A 110 -19.75 -9.34 2.59
N HIS A 111 -18.56 -9.50 3.20
CA HIS A 111 -17.35 -9.96 2.49
C HIS A 111 -16.74 -11.18 3.20
N ASP A 112 -16.70 -12.32 2.51
CA ASP A 112 -16.03 -13.56 2.97
C ASP A 112 -14.51 -13.36 2.91
N SER A 113 -13.90 -12.70 3.88
CA SER A 113 -12.47 -12.48 3.91
C SER A 113 -11.83 -12.74 5.27
N HIS A 114 -10.62 -13.19 5.25
CA HIS A 114 -9.69 -13.56 6.30
C HIS A 114 -9.91 -12.85 7.66
N ALA A 115 -10.62 -13.50 8.56
CA ALA A 115 -11.09 -12.95 9.84
C ALA A 115 -9.98 -12.29 10.71
N ALA A 116 -8.73 -12.75 10.59
CA ALA A 116 -7.60 -12.22 11.37
C ALA A 116 -7.12 -10.84 10.86
N GLU A 117 -7.06 -10.64 9.52
CA GLU A 117 -6.63 -9.38 8.90
C GLU A 117 -7.66 -8.28 9.15
N LEU A 118 -8.94 -8.62 9.03
CA LEU A 118 -10.04 -7.70 9.32
C LEU A 118 -10.08 -7.24 10.78
N THR A 119 -9.69 -8.12 11.72
CA THR A 119 -9.56 -7.75 13.13
C THR A 119 -8.39 -6.80 13.36
N ALA A 120 -7.30 -6.94 12.59
CA ALA A 120 -6.16 -6.03 12.64
C ALA A 120 -6.54 -4.63 12.10
N GLU A 121 -7.25 -4.55 10.97
CA GLU A 121 -7.76 -3.29 10.41
C GLU A 121 -8.68 -2.57 11.39
N GLN A 122 -9.63 -3.27 12.04
CA GLN A 122 -10.49 -2.67 13.06
C GLN A 122 -9.70 -2.06 14.23
N ARG A 123 -8.70 -2.80 14.72
CA ARG A 123 -7.85 -2.28 15.81
C ARG A 123 -7.05 -1.07 15.37
N ALA A 124 -6.57 -1.07 14.13
CA ALA A 124 -5.86 0.08 13.56
C ALA A 124 -6.79 1.29 13.44
N MET A 125 -8.02 1.10 12.93
CA MET A 125 -9.02 2.16 12.85
C MET A 125 -9.40 2.71 14.23
N GLN A 126 -9.63 1.86 15.23
CA GLN A 126 -9.94 2.31 16.59
C GLN A 126 -8.81 3.16 17.15
N ARG A 127 -7.54 2.71 17.01
CA ARG A 127 -6.37 3.50 17.42
C ARG A 127 -6.24 4.82 16.67
N ALA A 128 -6.56 4.82 15.37
CA ALA A 128 -6.56 6.04 14.58
C ALA A 128 -7.58 7.07 15.13
N PHE A 129 -8.77 6.63 15.51
CA PHE A 129 -9.77 7.50 16.15
C PHE A 129 -9.33 7.96 17.55
N ASP A 130 -8.75 7.06 18.35
CA ASP A 130 -8.28 7.38 19.71
C ASP A 130 -7.16 8.44 19.71
N HIS A 131 -6.36 8.50 18.64
CA HIS A 131 -5.23 9.40 18.46
C HIS A 131 -5.39 10.36 17.28
N PHE A 132 -6.62 10.64 16.86
CA PHE A 132 -6.93 11.36 15.61
C PHE A 132 -6.22 12.71 15.50
N GLY A 133 -6.21 13.49 16.60
CA GLY A 133 -5.53 14.78 16.65
C GLY A 133 -4.00 14.65 16.72
N GLU A 134 -3.49 13.70 17.51
CA GLU A 134 -2.05 13.47 17.64
C GLU A 134 -1.41 13.00 16.34
N LEU A 135 -2.16 12.22 15.54
CA LEU A 135 -1.74 11.73 14.22
C LEU A 135 -2.04 12.72 13.09
N GLU A 136 -2.54 13.91 13.42
CA GLU A 136 -2.92 14.95 12.44
C GLU A 136 -3.84 14.42 11.33
N LEU A 137 -4.72 13.47 11.68
CA LEU A 137 -5.61 12.85 10.70
C LEU A 137 -6.67 13.84 10.22
N ARG A 138 -7.04 13.68 8.95
CA ARG A 138 -8.19 14.34 8.34
C ARG A 138 -9.11 13.27 7.77
N GLY A 139 -10.39 13.57 7.70
CA GLY A 139 -11.34 12.65 7.11
C GLY A 139 -12.59 13.34 6.61
N GLY A 140 -13.37 12.60 5.86
CA GLY A 140 -14.68 13.02 5.38
C GLY A 140 -15.73 11.96 5.66
N ALA A 141 -16.95 12.41 5.92
CA ALA A 141 -18.12 11.59 6.18
C ALA A 141 -19.25 11.96 5.22
N LEU A 142 -19.90 10.97 4.63
CA LEU A 142 -21.03 11.12 3.73
C LEU A 142 -22.28 10.53 4.37
N PHE A 143 -23.32 11.33 4.49
CA PHE A 143 -24.60 10.93 5.06
C PHE A 143 -25.71 10.93 4.02
N VAL A 144 -26.67 10.02 4.18
CA VAL A 144 -27.98 10.05 3.53
C VAL A 144 -29.03 10.09 4.64
N GLY A 145 -29.76 11.19 4.73
CA GLY A 145 -30.51 11.49 5.95
C GLY A 145 -29.59 11.55 7.16
N GLU A 146 -29.93 10.81 8.22
CA GLU A 146 -29.12 10.72 9.44
C GLU A 146 -28.10 9.56 9.41
N LYS A 147 -28.07 8.77 8.32
CA LYS A 147 -27.23 7.57 8.26
C LYS A 147 -25.89 7.89 7.61
N LEU A 148 -24.78 7.58 8.29
CA LEU A 148 -23.45 7.52 7.70
C LEU A 148 -23.39 6.39 6.68
N VAL A 149 -23.13 6.71 5.41
CA VAL A 149 -23.07 5.76 4.28
C VAL A 149 -21.68 5.59 3.69
N ALA A 150 -20.79 6.56 3.90
CA ALA A 150 -19.37 6.41 3.54
C ALA A 150 -18.50 7.31 4.40
N PHE A 151 -17.24 6.93 4.57
CA PHE A 151 -16.22 7.76 5.19
C PHE A 151 -14.83 7.48 4.63
N THR A 152 -13.93 8.44 4.82
CA THR A 152 -12.52 8.31 4.50
C THR A 152 -11.66 8.95 5.58
N ILE A 153 -10.45 8.42 5.79
CA ILE A 153 -9.45 8.93 6.75
C ILE A 153 -8.09 8.90 6.08
N GLY A 154 -7.30 9.94 6.30
CA GLY A 154 -5.94 10.00 5.80
C GLY A 154 -5.09 11.01 6.56
N SER A 155 -3.83 11.13 6.17
CA SER A 155 -2.86 12.08 6.70
C SER A 155 -1.93 12.63 5.63
N ALA A 156 -1.27 13.75 5.92
CA ALA A 156 -0.23 14.28 5.06
C ALA A 156 0.98 13.33 5.01
N ILE A 157 1.52 13.10 3.82
CA ILE A 157 2.86 12.51 3.65
C ILE A 157 3.91 13.61 3.73
N ASN A 158 3.64 14.73 3.09
CA ASN A 158 4.45 15.94 3.05
C ASN A 158 3.59 17.13 2.60
N ASP A 159 4.19 18.27 2.31
CA ASP A 159 3.48 19.49 1.93
C ASP A 159 2.70 19.40 0.60
N GLU A 160 2.99 18.41 -0.26
CA GLU A 160 2.37 18.27 -1.57
C GLU A 160 1.51 17.01 -1.73
N ALA A 161 1.72 16.01 -0.88
CA ALA A 161 1.10 14.69 -0.99
C ALA A 161 0.30 14.33 0.26
N PHE A 162 -0.90 13.80 0.04
CA PHE A 162 -1.80 13.32 1.09
C PHE A 162 -2.09 11.83 0.88
N CYS A 163 -2.05 11.02 1.95
CA CYS A 163 -2.36 9.59 1.90
C CYS A 163 -3.77 9.32 2.44
N ILE A 164 -4.54 8.54 1.71
CA ILE A 164 -5.83 7.98 2.16
C ILE A 164 -5.59 6.57 2.68
N HIS A 165 -5.69 6.39 4.00
CA HIS A 165 -5.48 5.12 4.69
C HIS A 165 -6.72 4.24 4.71
N VAL A 166 -7.89 4.86 4.87
CA VAL A 166 -9.17 4.15 4.96
C VAL A 166 -10.20 4.84 4.09
N GLU A 167 -10.91 4.07 3.28
CA GLU A 167 -12.09 4.53 2.55
C GLU A 167 -13.12 3.39 2.55
N LYS A 168 -14.27 3.62 3.15
CA LYS A 168 -15.35 2.64 3.27
C LYS A 168 -16.68 3.25 2.85
N ALA A 169 -17.51 2.44 2.22
CA ALA A 169 -18.88 2.84 1.88
C ALA A 169 -19.85 1.65 1.96
N ASP A 170 -21.10 1.96 2.25
CA ASP A 170 -22.21 1.03 2.20
C ASP A 170 -22.54 0.72 0.73
N THR A 171 -22.27 -0.50 0.29
CA THR A 171 -22.43 -0.93 -1.10
C THR A 171 -23.89 -0.93 -1.59
N ARG A 172 -24.86 -0.80 -0.67
CA ARG A 172 -26.28 -0.62 -1.01
C ARG A 172 -26.57 0.74 -1.65
N TYR A 173 -25.66 1.70 -1.49
CA TYR A 173 -25.73 3.02 -2.12
C TYR A 173 -24.78 3.08 -3.30
N ASP A 174 -25.29 2.75 -4.52
CA ASP A 174 -24.46 2.79 -5.75
C ASP A 174 -23.86 4.18 -5.95
N GLY A 175 -22.55 4.24 -6.08
CA GLY A 175 -21.80 5.48 -6.25
C GLY A 175 -21.25 6.11 -4.98
N ALA A 176 -21.61 5.63 -3.76
CA ALA A 176 -21.17 6.21 -2.49
C ALA A 176 -19.63 6.26 -2.37
N PHE A 177 -18.92 5.18 -2.78
CA PHE A 177 -17.45 5.19 -2.85
C PHE A 177 -16.90 6.30 -3.76
N THR A 178 -17.50 6.47 -4.93
CA THR A 178 -17.03 7.51 -5.87
C THR A 178 -17.33 8.90 -5.33
N MET A 179 -18.47 9.05 -4.68
CA MET A 179 -18.91 10.31 -4.10
C MET A 179 -17.99 10.75 -2.95
N ILE A 180 -17.74 9.87 -1.97
CA ILE A 180 -16.86 10.22 -0.84
C ILE A 180 -15.44 10.52 -1.30
N ASN A 181 -14.89 9.75 -2.25
CA ASN A 181 -13.58 9.99 -2.82
C ASN A 181 -13.46 11.38 -3.44
N ARG A 182 -14.44 11.76 -4.28
CA ARG A 182 -14.46 13.08 -4.91
C ARG A 182 -14.62 14.20 -3.90
N LEU A 183 -15.60 14.10 -3.02
CA LEU A 183 -15.90 15.14 -2.04
C LEU A 183 -14.72 15.37 -1.09
N PHE A 184 -14.10 14.30 -0.60
CA PHE A 184 -12.93 14.42 0.24
C PHE A 184 -11.78 15.12 -0.50
N ALA A 185 -11.48 14.69 -1.73
CA ALA A 185 -10.45 15.35 -2.55
C ALA A 185 -10.73 16.84 -2.77
N GLN A 186 -12.02 17.24 -2.91
CA GLN A 186 -12.43 18.63 -3.06
C GLN A 186 -12.24 19.46 -1.78
N HIS A 187 -12.37 18.82 -0.60
CA HIS A 187 -12.21 19.49 0.71
C HIS A 187 -10.77 19.47 1.21
N LEU A 188 -9.89 18.68 0.60
CA LEU A 188 -8.47 18.76 0.92
C LEU A 188 -7.87 20.11 0.52
N PRO A 189 -6.97 20.69 1.35
CA PRO A 189 -6.24 21.90 1.02
C PRO A 189 -5.64 21.85 -0.39
N PRO A 190 -5.68 22.98 -1.15
CA PRO A 190 -5.29 22.99 -2.56
C PRO A 190 -3.79 22.75 -2.80
N HIS A 191 -2.94 22.91 -1.79
CA HIS A 191 -1.51 22.64 -1.89
C HIS A 191 -1.21 21.14 -2.06
N TYR A 192 -2.10 20.24 -1.61
CA TYR A 192 -1.97 18.83 -1.94
C TYR A 192 -2.26 18.61 -3.41
N THR A 193 -1.22 18.38 -4.19
CA THR A 193 -1.28 18.13 -5.63
C THR A 193 -1.34 16.64 -5.96
N LEU A 194 -0.93 15.80 -5.02
CA LEU A 194 -0.92 14.35 -5.12
C LEU A 194 -1.77 13.71 -4.02
N ILE A 195 -2.50 12.65 -4.38
CA ILE A 195 -3.23 11.80 -3.45
C ILE A 195 -2.73 10.36 -3.65
N ASP A 196 -2.16 9.81 -2.60
CA ASP A 196 -1.83 8.39 -2.48
C ASP A 196 -3.04 7.63 -1.91
N ARG A 197 -3.39 6.49 -2.50
CA ARG A 197 -4.47 5.63 -2.02
C ARG A 197 -3.98 4.23 -1.67
N GLU A 198 -2.71 4.12 -1.33
CA GLU A 198 -2.03 2.89 -0.92
C GLU A 198 -2.13 1.75 -1.96
N GLU A 199 -1.76 0.54 -1.58
CA GLU A 199 -1.66 -0.65 -2.42
C GLU A 199 -2.99 -1.36 -2.65
N ASP A 200 -3.00 -2.37 -3.54
CA ASP A 200 -4.14 -3.24 -3.82
C ASP A 200 -4.08 -4.63 -3.15
N LEU A 201 -2.99 -4.96 -2.47
CA LEU A 201 -2.76 -6.24 -1.79
C LEU A 201 -2.94 -7.48 -2.68
N GLY A 202 -2.84 -7.34 -4.00
CA GLY A 202 -3.09 -8.41 -4.95
C GLY A 202 -4.58 -8.76 -5.16
N LEU A 203 -5.48 -7.98 -4.56
CA LEU A 203 -6.93 -8.18 -4.70
C LEU A 203 -7.42 -7.60 -6.03
N GLU A 204 -7.83 -8.47 -6.97
CA GLU A 204 -8.18 -8.09 -8.34
C GLU A 204 -9.28 -7.02 -8.39
N GLY A 205 -10.34 -7.13 -7.59
CA GLY A 205 -11.41 -6.14 -7.52
C GLY A 205 -10.92 -4.76 -7.04
N LEU A 206 -10.02 -4.74 -6.05
CA LEU A 206 -9.41 -3.50 -5.54
C LEU A 206 -8.47 -2.90 -6.58
N ARG A 207 -7.66 -3.75 -7.24
CA ARG A 207 -6.77 -3.37 -8.36
C ARG A 207 -7.54 -2.68 -9.48
N GLN A 208 -8.60 -3.33 -9.97
CA GLN A 208 -9.45 -2.76 -11.03
C GLN A 208 -10.11 -1.45 -10.59
N SER A 209 -10.59 -1.38 -9.34
CA SER A 209 -11.15 -0.16 -8.79
C SER A 209 -10.13 0.98 -8.80
N LYS A 210 -8.91 0.74 -8.28
CA LYS A 210 -7.84 1.76 -8.22
C LYS A 210 -7.38 2.16 -9.62
N LEU A 211 -7.13 1.22 -10.54
CA LEU A 211 -6.76 1.51 -11.93
C LEU A 211 -7.82 2.32 -12.68
N SER A 212 -9.11 2.12 -12.37
CA SER A 212 -10.21 2.86 -13.01
C SER A 212 -10.23 4.36 -12.71
N TYR A 213 -9.41 4.82 -11.76
CA TYR A 213 -9.17 6.25 -11.50
C TYR A 213 -7.92 6.78 -12.20
N HIS A 214 -7.26 5.98 -13.03
CA HIS A 214 -6.12 6.36 -13.88
C HIS A 214 -4.98 6.99 -13.05
N PRO A 215 -4.28 6.21 -12.22
CA PRO A 215 -3.19 6.72 -11.39
C PRO A 215 -2.13 7.41 -12.26
N LEU A 216 -1.52 8.44 -11.73
CA LEU A 216 -0.41 9.14 -12.37
C LEU A 216 0.80 8.21 -12.50
N PHE A 217 1.10 7.49 -11.42
CA PHE A 217 2.10 6.43 -11.37
C PHE A 217 1.80 5.46 -10.22
N LEU A 218 2.54 4.36 -10.23
CA LEU A 218 2.59 3.43 -9.11
C LEU A 218 3.92 3.64 -8.39
N GLN A 219 3.85 3.94 -7.09
CA GLN A 219 5.03 4.13 -6.27
C GLN A 219 5.59 2.76 -5.83
N PRO A 220 6.78 2.37 -6.29
CA PRO A 220 7.36 1.09 -5.89
C PRO A 220 7.75 1.12 -4.42
N LYS A 221 7.45 0.02 -3.74
CA LYS A 221 7.91 -0.30 -2.38
C LYS A 221 8.84 -1.50 -2.47
N LEU A 222 10.14 -1.27 -2.30
CA LEU A 222 11.12 -2.34 -2.38
C LEU A 222 11.30 -3.02 -1.03
N THR A 223 11.66 -4.29 -1.07
CA THR A 223 11.95 -5.08 0.13
C THR A 223 13.37 -5.62 0.04
N ALA A 224 14.17 -5.39 1.09
CA ALA A 224 15.46 -6.00 1.26
C ALA A 224 15.34 -7.19 2.22
N GLN A 225 15.94 -8.31 1.86
CA GLN A 225 16.00 -9.52 2.66
C GLN A 225 17.38 -10.17 2.50
N ARG A 226 17.94 -10.71 3.60
CA ARG A 226 19.19 -11.45 3.53
C ARG A 226 19.02 -12.69 2.67
N LEU A 227 19.91 -12.87 1.70
CA LEU A 227 20.02 -14.08 0.91
C LEU A 227 20.70 -15.20 1.74
N THR A 228 20.29 -16.43 1.52
CA THR A 228 20.99 -17.59 2.06
C THR A 228 22.36 -17.76 1.38
N GLU A 229 23.25 -18.53 1.98
CA GLU A 229 24.55 -18.83 1.37
C GLU A 229 24.38 -19.48 -0.02
N GLU A 230 23.40 -20.34 -0.19
CA GLU A 230 23.07 -20.95 -1.47
C GLU A 230 22.58 -19.91 -2.48
N GLN A 231 21.70 -19.01 -2.10
CA GLN A 231 21.21 -17.94 -2.98
C GLN A 231 22.32 -16.96 -3.37
N LEU A 232 23.27 -16.68 -2.48
CA LEU A 232 24.44 -15.86 -2.81
C LEU A 232 25.30 -16.51 -3.87
N GLN A 233 25.56 -17.80 -3.77
CA GLN A 233 26.32 -18.56 -4.77
C GLN A 233 25.58 -18.65 -6.10
N LEU A 234 24.26 -18.87 -6.08
CA LEU A 234 23.41 -18.91 -7.27
C LEU A 234 23.40 -17.55 -7.97
N ARG A 235 23.27 -16.44 -7.23
CA ARG A 235 23.33 -15.08 -7.79
C ARG A 235 24.66 -14.85 -8.51
N ALA A 236 25.77 -15.20 -7.86
CA ALA A 236 27.10 -15.03 -8.44
C ALA A 236 27.28 -15.86 -9.71
N LEU A 237 26.86 -17.11 -9.70
CA LEU A 237 26.94 -18.01 -10.86
C LEU A 237 26.05 -17.51 -12.01
N TRP A 238 24.79 -17.12 -11.69
CA TRP A 238 23.84 -16.65 -12.69
C TRP A 238 24.37 -15.42 -13.43
N LEU A 239 24.80 -14.39 -12.71
CA LEU A 239 25.34 -13.16 -13.29
C LEU A 239 26.64 -13.41 -14.09
N ALA A 240 27.40 -14.43 -13.75
CA ALA A 240 28.59 -14.80 -14.54
C ALA A 240 28.23 -15.54 -15.83
N CYS A 241 27.16 -16.33 -15.84
CA CYS A 241 26.72 -17.12 -17.00
C CYS A 241 25.78 -16.33 -17.94
N PHE A 242 25.02 -15.39 -17.42
CA PHE A 242 24.02 -14.62 -18.14
C PHE A 242 24.24 -13.11 -17.90
N PRO A 243 25.24 -12.52 -18.57
CA PRO A 243 25.60 -11.11 -18.35
C PRO A 243 24.55 -10.11 -18.86
N GLU A 244 23.55 -10.56 -19.63
CA GLU A 244 22.39 -9.79 -20.05
C GLU A 244 21.34 -9.61 -18.95
N ASP A 245 21.29 -10.50 -17.96
CA ASP A 245 20.38 -10.40 -16.83
C ASP A 245 20.89 -9.38 -15.81
N THR A 246 19.97 -8.59 -15.26
CA THR A 246 20.32 -7.63 -14.21
C THR A 246 20.35 -8.30 -12.83
N GLN A 247 21.11 -7.72 -11.91
CA GLN A 247 21.09 -8.17 -10.52
C GLN A 247 19.67 -8.11 -9.91
N ASP A 248 18.87 -7.12 -10.30
CA ASP A 248 17.48 -6.98 -9.84
C ASP A 248 16.62 -8.14 -10.30
N ASP A 249 16.75 -8.60 -11.55
CA ASP A 249 16.00 -9.74 -12.08
C ASP A 249 16.35 -11.04 -11.35
N VAL A 250 17.65 -11.25 -11.12
CA VAL A 250 18.14 -12.44 -10.41
C VAL A 250 17.69 -12.44 -8.96
N GLU A 251 17.82 -11.33 -8.23
CA GLU A 251 17.38 -11.20 -6.85
C GLU A 251 15.85 -11.31 -6.75
N GLN A 252 15.11 -10.75 -7.69
CA GLN A 252 13.66 -10.90 -7.80
C GLN A 252 13.27 -12.38 -7.90
N PHE A 253 13.94 -13.15 -8.75
CA PHE A 253 13.71 -14.59 -8.87
C PHE A 253 14.05 -15.34 -7.56
N LEU A 254 15.24 -15.09 -7.00
CA LEU A 254 15.74 -15.78 -5.82
C LEU A 254 14.87 -15.54 -4.57
N LEU A 255 14.29 -14.35 -4.43
CA LEU A 255 13.49 -13.99 -3.26
C LEU A 255 12.00 -14.30 -3.41
N SER A 256 11.49 -14.42 -4.66
CA SER A 256 10.04 -14.59 -4.87
C SER A 256 9.63 -15.94 -5.45
N ARG A 257 10.54 -16.64 -6.14
CA ARG A 257 10.22 -17.88 -6.89
C ARG A 257 11.12 -19.04 -6.61
N TYR A 258 12.36 -18.80 -6.12
CA TYR A 258 13.30 -19.86 -5.84
C TYR A 258 12.80 -20.75 -4.68
N ASP A 259 12.78 -22.08 -4.93
CA ASP A 259 12.49 -23.10 -3.94
C ASP A 259 13.56 -24.18 -4.06
N GLU A 260 14.42 -24.32 -3.04
CA GLU A 260 15.51 -25.28 -3.01
C GLU A 260 15.07 -26.74 -3.27
N ARG A 261 13.81 -27.06 -2.95
CA ARG A 261 13.23 -28.40 -3.19
C ARG A 261 12.88 -28.64 -4.65
N ARG A 262 12.87 -27.61 -5.49
CA ARG A 262 12.52 -27.66 -6.90
C ARG A 262 13.67 -27.34 -7.83
N CYS A 263 14.81 -26.93 -7.28
CA CYS A 263 16.01 -26.59 -8.03
C CYS A 263 17.08 -27.67 -7.81
N LEU A 264 17.65 -28.15 -8.90
CA LEU A 264 18.79 -29.06 -8.85
C LEU A 264 20.07 -28.25 -8.99
N VAL A 265 20.97 -28.39 -8.03
CA VAL A 265 22.27 -27.73 -8.08
C VAL A 265 23.38 -28.75 -8.08
N ALA A 266 24.34 -28.63 -9.00
CA ALA A 266 25.58 -29.38 -8.99
C ALA A 266 26.64 -28.61 -8.19
N ARG A 267 27.37 -29.35 -7.32
CA ARG A 267 28.44 -28.74 -6.50
C ARG A 267 29.79 -29.32 -6.83
N ARG A 268 30.80 -28.48 -6.85
CA ARG A 268 32.21 -28.84 -6.95
C ARG A 268 32.98 -28.13 -5.85
N ASP A 269 33.71 -28.88 -5.04
CA ASP A 269 34.48 -28.37 -3.90
C ASP A 269 33.65 -27.47 -2.95
N GLY A 270 32.40 -27.91 -2.68
CA GLY A 270 31.46 -27.20 -1.80
C GLY A 270 30.78 -25.96 -2.41
N ARG A 271 31.12 -25.56 -3.65
CA ARG A 271 30.53 -24.44 -4.38
C ARG A 271 29.58 -24.93 -5.46
N ILE A 272 28.53 -24.14 -5.70
CA ILE A 272 27.60 -24.40 -6.79
C ILE A 272 28.32 -24.13 -8.12
N ALA A 273 28.32 -25.15 -8.99
CA ALA A 273 28.95 -25.10 -10.30
C ALA A 273 27.94 -25.10 -11.47
N ALA A 274 26.71 -25.56 -11.22
CA ALA A 274 25.59 -25.50 -12.17
C ALA A 274 24.24 -25.53 -11.43
N MET A 275 23.21 -25.02 -12.09
CA MET A 275 21.82 -25.01 -11.67
C MET A 275 20.94 -25.47 -12.85
#